data_10d1dfb3cee94a764862d3574407cff6
#
_entry.id   10d1dfb3cee94a764862d3574407cff6
#
_cell.length_a   1.000
_cell.length_b   1.000
_cell.length_c   1.000
_cell.angle_alpha   90.00
_cell.angle_beta   90.00
_cell.angle_gamma   90.00
#
_symmetry.space_group_name_H-M   'P 1'
#
loop_
_entity.id
_entity.type
_entity.pdbx_description
1 polymer ?
#
loop_
_entity_poly.entity_id
_entity_poly.type
_entity_poly.pdbx_seq_one_letter_code
_entity_poly.pdbx_strand_id
1 'polypeptide(L)'
;MKRKLLVTAMGLLTLASAHASVFEWTQEESRIYEENLDALSFRCKIAASDAFQQLREVYYLPEADEKFVYQLMMEREFRKATYDYICNTPWERVDNKKRIDNLYQDSIDVRLLPYNDNVAGANIGISLRLAKNIGVSADSYNKILQLGLSVAKHLRKDPRYNYDVEVMDSLRNFLTKDQLHEVLTSKHAVECVNKGVATWNEVKAAGLIENEDSASCCNQAIDYYIMECIVNEMFVGHDKVQKKNLSDLWKKQPLIVRMNGSIKKKEELAKKKEEENDNNEMAW
;
A
#
# COMPACT_ATOMS: atom_id res chain seq x y z
N MET A 1 -21.00 -20.39 34.54
CA MET A 1 -20.65 -20.54 33.11
C MET A 1 -19.29 -19.93 32.70
N LYS A 2 -18.47 -19.36 33.59
CA LYS A 2 -17.18 -18.69 33.24
C LYS A 2 -15.94 -19.59 33.36
N ARG A 3 -16.06 -20.84 33.77
CA ARG A 3 -14.91 -21.75 33.97
C ARG A 3 -14.63 -22.71 32.79
N LYS A 4 -15.52 -22.83 31.81
CA LYS A 4 -15.32 -23.72 30.65
C LYS A 4 -14.53 -23.10 29.48
N LEU A 5 -14.40 -21.78 29.45
CA LEU A 5 -13.61 -21.07 28.42
C LEU A 5 -12.08 -21.19 28.61
N LEU A 6 -11.62 -21.51 29.84
CA LEU A 6 -10.20 -21.60 30.15
C LEU A 6 -9.53 -22.93 29.71
N VAL A 7 -10.33 -23.99 29.55
CA VAL A 7 -9.81 -25.32 29.21
C VAL A 7 -9.55 -25.46 27.71
N THR A 8 -10.35 -24.79 26.87
CA THR A 8 -10.18 -24.84 25.42
C THR A 8 -8.93 -24.08 24.93
N ALA A 9 -8.51 -23.06 25.67
CA ALA A 9 -7.27 -22.32 25.40
C ALA A 9 -5.98 -23.12 25.77
N MET A 10 -6.08 -24.10 26.67
CA MET A 10 -4.91 -24.86 27.14
C MET A 10 -4.46 -25.97 26.17
N GLY A 11 -5.34 -26.52 25.35
CA GLY A 11 -4.97 -27.56 24.37
C GLY A 11 -4.13 -27.04 23.19
N LEU A 12 -4.28 -25.77 22.83
CA LEU A 12 -3.46 -25.10 21.79
C LEU A 12 -2.08 -24.69 22.29
N LEU A 13 -1.88 -24.62 23.59
CA LEU A 13 -0.64 -24.18 24.24
C LEU A 13 0.54 -25.15 24.10
N THR A 14 0.31 -26.40 23.68
CA THR A 14 1.39 -27.39 23.56
C THR A 14 2.20 -27.30 22.27
N LEU A 15 1.76 -26.52 21.28
CA LEU A 15 2.48 -26.35 19.99
C LEU A 15 3.16 -25.00 19.81
N ALA A 16 2.82 -24.03 20.59
CA ALA A 16 3.49 -22.74 20.56
C ALA A 16 3.68 -22.28 21.99
N SER A 17 4.89 -22.01 22.35
CA SER A 17 5.19 -21.24 23.53
C SER A 17 4.26 -20.04 23.64
N ALA A 18 3.27 -20.10 24.55
CA ALA A 18 2.61 -18.98 25.20
C ALA A 18 1.78 -17.97 24.38
N HIS A 19 1.20 -18.32 23.24
CA HIS A 19 0.30 -17.39 22.56
C HIS A 19 -1.12 -17.99 22.41
N ALA A 20 -2.12 -17.26 22.93
CA ALA A 20 -3.54 -17.62 22.72
C ALA A 20 -3.85 -17.60 21.22
N SER A 21 -4.69 -18.53 20.78
CA SER A 21 -5.23 -18.52 19.40
C SER A 21 -5.83 -17.15 19.08
N VAL A 22 -5.57 -16.64 17.87
CA VAL A 22 -6.07 -15.33 17.42
C VAL A 22 -7.57 -15.36 17.20
N PHE A 23 -8.12 -16.53 16.86
CA PHE A 23 -9.54 -16.74 16.63
C PHE A 23 -10.10 -17.86 17.51
N GLU A 24 -11.33 -17.67 17.98
CA GLU A 24 -12.02 -18.74 18.69
C GLU A 24 -12.32 -19.92 17.75
N TRP A 25 -11.95 -21.11 18.16
CA TRP A 25 -12.28 -22.37 17.49
C TRP A 25 -13.59 -22.92 18.05
N THR A 26 -14.37 -23.54 17.19
CA THR A 26 -15.55 -24.28 17.66
C THR A 26 -15.13 -25.48 18.50
N GLN A 27 -16.03 -26.02 19.29
CA GLN A 27 -15.77 -27.24 20.07
C GLN A 27 -15.41 -28.42 19.17
N GLU A 28 -16.05 -28.51 18.02
CA GLU A 28 -15.79 -29.56 17.03
C GLU A 28 -14.45 -29.42 16.36
N GLU A 29 -14.09 -28.20 15.92
CA GLU A 29 -12.75 -27.93 15.39
C GLU A 29 -11.65 -28.29 16.38
N SER A 30 -11.81 -27.91 17.65
CA SER A 30 -10.85 -28.23 18.71
C SER A 30 -10.74 -29.73 18.96
N ARG A 31 -11.86 -30.44 19.03
CA ARG A 31 -11.88 -31.88 19.23
C ARG A 31 -11.18 -32.61 18.09
N ILE A 32 -11.53 -32.31 16.84
CA ILE A 32 -10.90 -32.94 15.66
C ILE A 32 -9.40 -32.66 15.61
N TYR A 33 -8.99 -31.43 15.95
CA TYR A 33 -7.58 -31.07 16.01
C TYR A 33 -6.82 -31.92 17.04
N GLU A 34 -7.35 -32.05 18.26
CA GLU A 34 -6.72 -32.84 19.32
C GLU A 34 -6.64 -34.32 18.95
N GLU A 35 -7.72 -34.89 18.39
CA GLU A 35 -7.78 -36.30 17.98
C GLU A 35 -6.82 -36.66 16.82
N ASN A 36 -6.47 -35.66 15.97
CA ASN A 36 -5.68 -35.90 14.75
C ASN A 36 -4.37 -35.13 14.71
N LEU A 37 -3.89 -34.61 15.84
CA LEU A 37 -2.74 -33.72 15.91
C LEU A 37 -1.49 -34.29 15.22
N ASP A 38 -1.15 -35.56 15.49
CA ASP A 38 0.04 -36.21 14.93
C ASP A 38 -0.05 -36.34 13.39
N ALA A 39 -1.22 -36.68 12.87
CA ALA A 39 -1.45 -36.82 11.43
C ALA A 39 -1.44 -35.46 10.70
N LEU A 40 -1.94 -34.41 11.35
CA LEU A 40 -2.06 -33.06 10.78
C LEU A 40 -0.76 -32.25 10.88
N SER A 41 0.01 -32.44 11.97
CA SER A 41 1.12 -31.56 12.35
C SER A 41 2.15 -31.38 11.24
N PHE A 42 2.66 -32.46 10.66
CA PHE A 42 3.70 -32.39 9.63
C PHE A 42 3.22 -31.67 8.37
N ARG A 43 2.07 -32.09 7.85
CA ARG A 43 1.48 -31.51 6.61
C ARG A 43 1.16 -30.02 6.76
N CYS A 44 0.55 -29.64 7.89
CA CYS A 44 0.16 -28.25 8.12
C CYS A 44 1.39 -27.34 8.34
N LYS A 45 2.44 -27.83 9.02
CA LYS A 45 3.69 -27.09 9.17
C LYS A 45 4.38 -26.82 7.85
N ILE A 46 4.44 -27.81 6.95
CA ILE A 46 5.00 -27.62 5.61
C ILE A 46 4.19 -26.59 4.85
N ALA A 47 2.86 -26.76 4.77
CA ALA A 47 1.99 -25.85 4.05
C ALA A 47 2.08 -24.39 4.56
N ALA A 48 2.14 -24.21 5.87
CA ALA A 48 2.30 -22.89 6.47
C ALA A 48 3.70 -22.29 6.18
N SER A 49 4.77 -23.10 6.22
CA SER A 49 6.12 -22.65 5.91
C SER A 49 6.24 -22.22 4.43
N ASP A 50 5.70 -23.01 3.51
CA ASP A 50 5.71 -22.70 2.09
C ASP A 50 4.92 -21.41 1.79
N ALA A 51 3.73 -21.27 2.37
CA ALA A 51 2.92 -20.06 2.24
C ALA A 51 3.62 -18.82 2.82
N PHE A 52 4.30 -18.97 3.95
CA PHE A 52 5.04 -17.89 4.58
C PHE A 52 6.27 -17.48 3.76
N GLN A 53 7.01 -18.42 3.19
CA GLN A 53 8.12 -18.12 2.29
C GLN A 53 7.66 -17.37 1.05
N GLN A 54 6.59 -17.82 0.39
CA GLN A 54 5.99 -17.12 -0.75
C GLN A 54 5.56 -15.69 -0.39
N LEU A 55 4.99 -15.48 0.81
CA LEU A 55 4.63 -14.15 1.27
C LEU A 55 5.87 -13.26 1.46
N ARG A 56 6.95 -13.77 2.04
CA ARG A 56 8.21 -13.04 2.24
C ARG A 56 8.93 -12.67 0.95
N GLU A 57 8.73 -13.44 -0.12
CA GLU A 57 9.29 -13.11 -1.44
C GLU A 57 8.63 -11.88 -2.07
N VAL A 58 7.37 -11.61 -1.71
CA VAL A 58 6.56 -10.52 -2.30
C VAL A 58 6.47 -9.32 -1.36
N TYR A 59 6.38 -9.55 -0.06
CA TYR A 59 6.09 -8.52 0.93
C TYR A 59 7.17 -8.42 1.99
N TYR A 60 7.52 -7.18 2.32
CA TYR A 60 8.36 -6.89 3.48
C TYR A 60 7.53 -6.95 4.77
N LEU A 61 8.07 -7.60 5.78
CA LEU A 61 7.55 -7.62 7.15
C LEU A 61 8.68 -7.32 8.14
N PRO A 62 8.45 -6.45 9.13
CA PRO A 62 9.35 -6.33 10.26
C PRO A 62 9.44 -7.65 11.05
N GLU A 63 10.59 -7.94 11.66
CA GLU A 63 10.82 -9.16 12.42
C GLU A 63 9.76 -9.42 13.51
N ALA A 64 9.27 -8.35 14.15
CA ALA A 64 8.22 -8.45 15.17
C ALA A 64 6.90 -8.99 14.61
N ASP A 65 6.56 -8.66 13.37
CA ASP A 65 5.33 -9.09 12.70
C ASP A 65 5.50 -10.45 12.00
N GLU A 66 6.72 -10.82 11.59
CA GLU A 66 6.99 -12.11 10.94
C GLU A 66 6.53 -13.30 11.77
N LYS A 67 6.87 -13.31 13.06
CA LYS A 67 6.49 -14.39 13.98
C LYS A 67 4.98 -14.52 14.13
N PHE A 68 4.31 -13.37 14.21
CA PHE A 68 2.85 -13.33 14.34
C PHE A 68 2.16 -13.79 13.04
N VAL A 69 2.62 -13.34 11.88
CA VAL A 69 2.07 -13.75 10.59
C VAL A 69 2.31 -15.24 10.34
N TYR A 70 3.49 -15.77 10.67
CA TYR A 70 3.77 -17.21 10.60
C TYR A 70 2.82 -18.02 11.49
N GLN A 71 2.57 -17.55 12.71
CA GLN A 71 1.61 -18.17 13.63
C GLN A 71 0.18 -18.16 13.05
N LEU A 72 -0.26 -17.04 12.46
CA LEU A 72 -1.56 -16.98 11.77
C LEU A 72 -1.65 -18.00 10.63
N MET A 73 -0.61 -18.15 9.85
CA MET A 73 -0.56 -19.13 8.76
C MET A 73 -0.58 -20.56 9.27
N MET A 74 0.15 -20.83 10.35
CA MET A 74 0.11 -22.15 11.00
C MET A 74 -1.30 -22.48 11.49
N GLU A 75 -1.90 -21.59 12.25
CA GLU A 75 -3.26 -21.76 12.78
C GLU A 75 -4.28 -21.93 11.66
N ARG A 76 -4.17 -21.14 10.58
CA ARG A 76 -5.00 -21.26 9.38
C ARG A 76 -4.92 -22.65 8.77
N GLU A 77 -3.73 -23.19 8.55
CA GLU A 77 -3.56 -24.49 7.91
C GLU A 77 -4.09 -25.62 8.80
N PHE A 78 -3.86 -25.57 10.10
CA PHE A 78 -4.46 -26.53 11.02
C PHE A 78 -5.99 -26.46 11.01
N ARG A 79 -6.55 -25.27 11.10
CA ARG A 79 -8.00 -25.09 11.11
C ARG A 79 -8.65 -25.54 9.79
N LYS A 80 -8.04 -25.25 8.65
CA LYS A 80 -8.47 -25.77 7.35
C LYS A 80 -8.46 -27.29 7.30
N ALA A 81 -7.44 -27.91 7.89
CA ALA A 81 -7.29 -29.36 7.87
C ALA A 81 -8.34 -30.07 8.74
N THR A 82 -8.88 -29.46 9.80
CA THR A 82 -9.97 -30.05 10.58
C THR A 82 -11.24 -30.25 9.74
N TYR A 83 -11.46 -29.39 8.75
CA TYR A 83 -12.62 -29.50 7.84
C TYR A 83 -12.54 -30.69 6.88
N ASP A 84 -11.40 -31.36 6.74
CA ASP A 84 -11.28 -32.62 6.04
C ASP A 84 -12.00 -33.76 6.78
N TYR A 85 -12.22 -33.61 8.09
CA TYR A 85 -12.87 -34.57 8.99
C TYR A 85 -14.31 -34.18 9.37
N ILE A 86 -14.57 -32.85 9.43
CA ILE A 86 -15.89 -32.30 9.83
C ILE A 86 -16.90 -32.36 8.69
N CYS A 87 -16.48 -32.02 7.46
CA CYS A 87 -17.39 -31.87 6.33
C CYS A 87 -17.72 -33.23 5.69
N ASN A 88 -19.02 -33.47 5.49
CA ASN A 88 -19.50 -34.66 4.82
C ASN A 88 -19.39 -34.59 3.30
N THR A 89 -19.43 -33.39 2.73
CA THR A 89 -19.37 -33.18 1.27
C THR A 89 -18.13 -32.41 0.83
N PRO A 90 -17.64 -32.66 -0.41
CA PRO A 90 -16.53 -31.87 -0.96
C PRO A 90 -16.85 -30.37 -1.05
N TRP A 91 -18.08 -29.99 -1.32
CA TRP A 91 -18.49 -28.59 -1.46
C TRP A 91 -18.45 -27.85 -0.12
N GLU A 92 -19.03 -28.43 0.94
CA GLU A 92 -18.91 -27.87 2.31
C GLU A 92 -17.47 -27.68 2.73
N ARG A 93 -16.60 -28.61 2.38
CA ARG A 93 -15.16 -28.54 2.68
C ARG A 93 -14.50 -27.35 1.98
N VAL A 94 -14.78 -27.18 0.69
CA VAL A 94 -14.22 -26.06 -0.10
C VAL A 94 -14.70 -24.71 0.47
N ASP A 95 -15.99 -24.57 0.74
CA ASP A 95 -16.56 -23.33 1.25
C ASP A 95 -16.04 -22.97 2.64
N ASN A 96 -15.95 -23.94 3.54
CA ASN A 96 -15.40 -23.72 4.87
C ASN A 96 -13.91 -23.36 4.82
N LYS A 97 -13.10 -24.07 4.03
CA LYS A 97 -11.68 -23.74 3.85
C LYS A 97 -11.49 -22.32 3.29
N LYS A 98 -12.30 -21.94 2.31
CA LYS A 98 -12.29 -20.58 1.76
C LYS A 98 -12.69 -19.52 2.81
N ARG A 99 -13.68 -19.81 3.65
CA ARG A 99 -14.06 -18.93 4.76
C ARG A 99 -12.93 -18.75 5.75
N ILE A 100 -12.22 -19.83 6.10
CA ILE A 100 -11.04 -19.78 6.98
C ILE A 100 -9.90 -18.99 6.32
N ASP A 101 -9.59 -19.24 5.05
CA ASP A 101 -8.57 -18.46 4.33
C ASP A 101 -8.87 -16.97 4.38
N ASN A 102 -10.09 -16.55 4.11
CA ASN A 102 -10.48 -15.14 4.15
C ASN A 102 -10.35 -14.54 5.57
N LEU A 103 -10.74 -15.29 6.60
CA LEU A 103 -10.66 -14.83 7.99
C LEU A 103 -9.22 -14.51 8.41
N TYR A 104 -8.28 -15.42 8.10
CA TYR A 104 -6.88 -15.23 8.45
C TYR A 104 -6.19 -14.22 7.55
N GLN A 105 -6.57 -14.15 6.27
CA GLN A 105 -5.98 -13.22 5.31
C GLN A 105 -6.21 -11.76 5.73
N ASP A 106 -7.39 -11.43 6.26
CA ASP A 106 -7.65 -10.07 6.75
C ASP A 106 -6.69 -9.69 7.89
N SER A 107 -6.37 -10.62 8.80
CA SER A 107 -5.43 -10.38 9.88
C SER A 107 -3.98 -10.29 9.40
N ILE A 108 -3.62 -11.02 8.36
CA ILE A 108 -2.33 -10.91 7.69
C ILE A 108 -2.24 -9.54 7.01
N ASP A 109 -3.27 -9.13 6.26
CA ASP A 109 -3.30 -7.84 5.56
C ASP A 109 -3.17 -6.66 6.54
N VAL A 110 -3.79 -6.71 7.72
CA VAL A 110 -3.61 -5.70 8.78
C VAL A 110 -2.13 -5.48 9.10
N ARG A 111 -1.33 -6.55 9.12
CA ARG A 111 0.11 -6.48 9.40
C ARG A 111 0.93 -6.02 8.18
N LEU A 112 0.46 -6.32 6.98
CA LEU A 112 1.14 -5.95 5.74
C LEU A 112 0.90 -4.49 5.33
N LEU A 113 -0.31 -3.99 5.54
CA LEU A 113 -0.77 -2.67 5.08
C LEU A 113 0.20 -1.51 5.39
N PRO A 114 0.76 -1.38 6.60
CA PRO A 114 1.67 -0.26 6.90
C PRO A 114 3.01 -0.33 6.15
N TYR A 115 3.41 -1.49 5.66
CA TYR A 115 4.76 -1.71 5.12
C TYR A 115 4.79 -1.95 3.62
N ASN A 116 3.65 -2.32 3.01
CA ASN A 116 3.61 -2.77 1.62
C ASN A 116 2.52 -2.07 0.83
N ASP A 117 2.93 -1.18 -0.04
CA ASP A 117 2.02 -0.35 -0.83
C ASP A 117 1.17 -1.18 -1.83
N ASN A 118 1.64 -2.38 -2.20
CA ASN A 118 0.92 -3.28 -3.12
C ASN A 118 -0.32 -3.93 -2.51
N VAL A 119 -0.50 -3.86 -1.19
CA VAL A 119 -1.67 -4.47 -0.52
C VAL A 119 -2.95 -3.67 -0.75
N ALA A 120 -2.86 -2.34 -0.63
CA ALA A 120 -4.03 -1.46 -0.78
C ALA A 120 -3.68 -0.05 -1.34
N GLY A 121 -2.50 0.09 -1.94
CA GLY A 121 -2.01 1.34 -2.50
C GLY A 121 -1.19 2.20 -1.53
N ALA A 122 -0.28 2.99 -2.10
CA ALA A 122 0.70 3.78 -1.36
C ALA A 122 0.06 4.78 -0.38
N ASN A 123 -1.05 5.42 -0.75
CA ASN A 123 -1.69 6.42 0.11
C ASN A 123 -2.15 5.84 1.45
N ILE A 124 -2.69 4.65 1.45
CA ILE A 124 -3.11 3.94 2.67
C ILE A 124 -1.87 3.51 3.46
N GLY A 125 -0.91 2.85 2.81
CA GLY A 125 0.31 2.36 3.47
C GLY A 125 1.10 3.48 4.14
N ILE A 126 1.32 4.60 3.43
CA ILE A 126 2.03 5.77 3.97
C ILE A 126 1.25 6.43 5.10
N SER A 127 -0.09 6.56 4.97
CA SER A 127 -0.93 7.12 6.03
C SER A 127 -0.81 6.34 7.33
N LEU A 128 -0.79 5.00 7.26
CA LEU A 128 -0.62 4.13 8.42
C LEU A 128 0.79 4.21 9.02
N ARG A 129 1.83 4.23 8.17
CA ARG A 129 3.24 4.36 8.61
C ARG A 129 3.50 5.67 9.34
N LEU A 130 3.00 6.77 8.80
CA LEU A 130 3.22 8.11 9.33
C LEU A 130 2.27 8.49 10.47
N ALA A 131 1.21 7.72 10.69
CA ALA A 131 0.10 8.07 11.58
C ALA A 131 0.54 8.64 12.94
N LYS A 132 1.50 7.97 13.60
CA LYS A 132 2.05 8.42 14.88
C LYS A 132 2.81 9.74 14.75
N ASN A 133 3.59 9.91 13.69
CA ASN A 133 4.48 11.06 13.50
C ASN A 133 3.68 12.33 13.18
N ILE A 134 2.59 12.20 12.43
CA ILE A 134 1.72 13.31 12.02
C ILE A 134 0.50 13.48 12.94
N GLY A 135 0.44 12.75 14.05
CA GLY A 135 -0.60 12.91 15.06
C GLY A 135 -2.00 12.48 14.61
N VAL A 136 -2.11 11.40 13.83
CA VAL A 136 -3.41 10.82 13.46
C VAL A 136 -4.08 10.23 14.69
N SER A 137 -5.39 10.54 14.90
CA SER A 137 -6.15 9.98 16.00
C SER A 137 -6.34 8.46 15.86
N ALA A 138 -6.55 7.76 16.97
CA ALA A 138 -6.82 6.31 16.94
C ALA A 138 -8.08 5.96 16.12
N ASP A 139 -9.10 6.81 16.15
CA ASP A 139 -10.33 6.64 15.37
C ASP A 139 -10.03 6.77 13.87
N SER A 140 -9.31 7.81 13.45
CA SER A 140 -8.88 7.99 12.06
C SER A 140 -7.98 6.85 11.59
N TYR A 141 -7.03 6.43 12.43
CA TYR A 141 -6.17 5.27 12.12
C TYR A 141 -6.98 4.01 11.83
N ASN A 142 -7.96 3.70 12.69
CA ASN A 142 -8.82 2.54 12.50
C ASN A 142 -9.68 2.65 11.22
N LYS A 143 -10.17 3.85 10.88
CA LYS A 143 -10.91 4.08 9.64
C LYS A 143 -10.04 3.86 8.41
N ILE A 144 -8.79 4.33 8.43
CA ILE A 144 -7.82 4.11 7.34
C ILE A 144 -7.48 2.62 7.23
N LEU A 145 -7.31 1.92 8.35
CA LEU A 145 -7.07 0.48 8.36
C LEU A 145 -8.24 -0.30 7.75
N GLN A 146 -9.48 0.03 8.11
CA GLN A 146 -10.67 -0.60 7.54
C GLN A 146 -10.83 -0.30 6.04
N LEU A 147 -10.53 0.92 5.61
CA LEU A 147 -10.48 1.27 4.19
C LEU A 147 -9.44 0.40 3.45
N GLY A 148 -8.24 0.26 4.01
CA GLY A 148 -7.18 -0.58 3.44
C GLY A 148 -7.60 -2.04 3.30
N LEU A 149 -8.24 -2.61 4.32
CA LEU A 149 -8.78 -3.97 4.26
C LEU A 149 -9.87 -4.12 3.19
N SER A 150 -10.74 -3.10 3.04
CA SER A 150 -11.76 -3.10 1.98
C SER A 150 -11.13 -3.11 0.60
N VAL A 151 -10.16 -2.23 0.35
CA VAL A 151 -9.41 -2.16 -0.92
C VAL A 151 -8.66 -3.47 -1.19
N ALA A 152 -7.95 -4.02 -0.21
CA ALA A 152 -7.25 -5.30 -0.34
C ALA A 152 -8.20 -6.45 -0.73
N LYS A 153 -9.41 -6.50 -0.14
CA LYS A 153 -10.45 -7.47 -0.50
C LYS A 153 -10.93 -7.32 -1.94
N HIS A 154 -11.10 -6.08 -2.42
CA HIS A 154 -11.48 -5.82 -3.80
C HIS A 154 -10.36 -6.20 -4.77
N LEU A 155 -9.11 -5.83 -4.49
CA LEU A 155 -7.95 -6.17 -5.31
C LEU A 155 -7.70 -7.68 -5.42
N ARG A 156 -7.97 -8.46 -4.36
CA ARG A 156 -7.90 -9.93 -4.43
C ARG A 156 -8.96 -10.55 -5.37
N LYS A 157 -10.10 -9.86 -5.56
CA LYS A 157 -11.17 -10.33 -6.47
C LYS A 157 -10.97 -9.81 -7.89
N ASP A 158 -10.55 -8.55 -8.00
CA ASP A 158 -10.28 -7.87 -9.25
C ASP A 158 -8.99 -7.03 -9.13
N PRO A 159 -7.84 -7.52 -9.63
CA PRO A 159 -6.58 -6.78 -9.58
C PRO A 159 -6.58 -5.45 -10.36
N ARG A 160 -7.62 -5.20 -11.19
CA ARG A 160 -7.76 -3.96 -11.95
C ARG A 160 -8.72 -2.96 -11.28
N TYR A 161 -9.19 -3.28 -10.08
CA TYR A 161 -10.09 -2.40 -9.34
C TYR A 161 -9.44 -1.02 -9.15
N ASN A 162 -10.09 0.02 -9.67
CA ASN A 162 -9.64 1.40 -9.50
C ASN A 162 -10.26 1.98 -8.23
N TYR A 163 -9.42 2.23 -7.24
CA TYR A 163 -9.80 2.73 -5.91
C TYR A 163 -9.31 4.17 -5.63
N ASP A 164 -8.64 4.82 -6.58
CA ASP A 164 -7.94 6.10 -6.34
C ASP A 164 -8.89 7.19 -5.82
N VAL A 165 -10.06 7.35 -6.46
CA VAL A 165 -11.05 8.36 -6.06
C VAL A 165 -11.64 8.03 -4.70
N GLU A 166 -12.06 6.78 -4.48
CA GLU A 166 -12.66 6.32 -3.21
C GLU A 166 -11.70 6.51 -2.04
N VAL A 167 -10.44 6.10 -2.23
CA VAL A 167 -9.39 6.21 -1.21
C VAL A 167 -9.12 7.68 -0.90
N MET A 168 -8.95 8.51 -1.91
CA MET A 168 -8.64 9.92 -1.70
C MET A 168 -9.80 10.68 -1.04
N ASP A 169 -11.05 10.42 -1.45
CA ASP A 169 -12.23 10.99 -0.81
C ASP A 169 -12.35 10.58 0.66
N SER A 170 -12.05 9.32 0.95
CA SER A 170 -12.05 8.80 2.32
C SER A 170 -10.94 9.42 3.16
N LEU A 171 -9.71 9.49 2.65
CA LEU A 171 -8.58 10.08 3.36
C LEU A 171 -8.80 11.58 3.66
N ARG A 172 -9.44 12.33 2.75
CA ARG A 172 -9.83 13.74 3.01
C ARG A 172 -10.80 13.89 4.16
N ASN A 173 -11.61 12.86 4.43
CA ASN A 173 -12.56 12.85 5.56
C ASN A 173 -11.92 12.35 6.86
N PHE A 174 -10.87 11.53 6.81
CA PHE A 174 -10.25 10.91 7.98
C PHE A 174 -9.05 11.70 8.50
N LEU A 175 -8.36 12.43 7.63
CA LEU A 175 -7.17 13.20 7.93
C LEU A 175 -7.46 14.71 7.86
N THR A 176 -6.74 15.48 8.66
CA THR A 176 -6.70 16.93 8.44
C THR A 176 -5.98 17.25 7.14
N LYS A 177 -6.15 18.48 6.64
CA LYS A 177 -5.47 18.93 5.42
C LYS A 177 -3.95 18.82 5.55
N ASP A 178 -3.40 19.18 6.70
CA ASP A 178 -1.95 19.14 6.95
C ASP A 178 -1.45 17.69 7.03
N GLN A 179 -2.19 16.80 7.68
CA GLN A 179 -1.85 15.37 7.72
C GLN A 179 -1.85 14.74 6.32
N LEU A 180 -2.87 15.04 5.51
CA LEU A 180 -2.93 14.54 4.14
C LEU A 180 -1.80 15.11 3.28
N HIS A 181 -1.46 16.39 3.48
CA HIS A 181 -0.31 17.02 2.82
C HIS A 181 1.00 16.29 3.14
N GLU A 182 1.25 15.95 4.41
CA GLU A 182 2.44 15.19 4.83
C GLU A 182 2.50 13.79 4.18
N VAL A 183 1.37 13.10 4.12
CA VAL A 183 1.26 11.79 3.46
C VAL A 183 1.65 11.89 1.98
N LEU A 184 1.07 12.85 1.25
CA LEU A 184 1.33 13.02 -0.18
C LEU A 184 2.74 13.55 -0.45
N THR A 185 3.26 14.43 0.41
CA THR A 185 4.67 14.86 0.36
C THR A 185 5.60 13.66 0.48
N SER A 186 5.39 12.80 1.48
CA SER A 186 6.20 11.59 1.66
C SER A 186 6.15 10.65 0.46
N LYS A 187 4.98 10.51 -0.16
CA LYS A 187 4.79 9.68 -1.35
C LYS A 187 5.62 10.17 -2.54
N HIS A 188 5.60 11.47 -2.79
CA HIS A 188 6.18 12.07 -3.99
C HIS A 188 7.60 12.61 -3.81
N ALA A 189 8.13 12.63 -2.58
CA ALA A 189 9.41 13.25 -2.24
C ALA A 189 10.55 12.81 -3.16
N VAL A 190 10.75 11.50 -3.35
CA VAL A 190 11.89 10.97 -4.13
C VAL A 190 11.78 11.36 -5.61
N GLU A 191 10.60 11.21 -6.20
CA GLU A 191 10.36 11.59 -7.60
C GLU A 191 10.56 13.09 -7.81
N CYS A 192 10.00 13.91 -6.93
CA CYS A 192 10.11 15.38 -7.03
C CYS A 192 11.51 15.88 -6.79
N VAL A 193 12.29 15.27 -5.89
CA VAL A 193 13.71 15.56 -5.71
C VAL A 193 14.48 15.27 -7.00
N ASN A 194 14.30 14.11 -7.59
CA ASN A 194 14.95 13.75 -8.86
C ASN A 194 14.58 14.73 -9.99
N LYS A 195 13.30 15.09 -10.10
CA LYS A 195 12.78 16.04 -11.09
C LYS A 195 13.36 17.46 -10.87
N GLY A 196 13.44 17.90 -9.61
CA GLY A 196 14.03 19.19 -9.25
C GLY A 196 15.52 19.27 -9.59
N VAL A 197 16.29 18.23 -9.27
CA VAL A 197 17.73 18.14 -9.61
C VAL A 197 17.91 18.11 -11.13
N ALA A 198 17.12 17.35 -11.86
CA ALA A 198 17.17 17.33 -13.33
C ALA A 198 16.86 18.72 -13.91
N THR A 199 15.83 19.38 -13.42
CA THR A 199 15.48 20.77 -13.82
C THR A 199 16.63 21.74 -13.61
N TRP A 200 17.29 21.66 -12.44
CA TRP A 200 18.47 22.46 -12.16
C TRP A 200 19.59 22.20 -13.18
N ASN A 201 19.92 20.95 -13.43
CA ASN A 201 20.98 20.55 -14.35
C ASN A 201 20.71 21.01 -15.79
N GLU A 202 19.47 20.89 -16.28
CA GLU A 202 19.07 21.34 -17.62
C GLU A 202 19.18 22.85 -17.78
N VAL A 203 18.72 23.61 -16.78
CA VAL A 203 18.79 25.09 -16.81
C VAL A 203 20.23 25.61 -16.70
N LYS A 204 21.05 24.95 -15.89
CA LYS A 204 22.48 25.24 -15.77
C LYS A 204 23.24 24.94 -17.07
N ALA A 205 22.97 23.78 -17.68
CA ALA A 205 23.61 23.41 -18.95
C ALA A 205 23.24 24.37 -20.08
N ALA A 206 22.07 24.98 -20.03
CA ALA A 206 21.64 26.03 -20.97
C ALA A 206 22.24 27.40 -20.68
N GLY A 207 23.07 27.55 -19.63
CA GLY A 207 23.74 28.82 -19.27
C GLY A 207 22.77 29.91 -18.76
N LEU A 208 21.60 29.54 -18.27
CA LEU A 208 20.57 30.50 -17.85
C LEU A 208 20.67 30.87 -16.36
N ILE A 209 21.48 30.18 -15.59
CA ILE A 209 21.66 30.41 -14.14
C ILE A 209 23.16 30.21 -13.81
N GLU A 210 23.70 31.08 -12.98
CA GLU A 210 25.06 30.99 -12.43
C GLU A 210 25.07 30.12 -11.15
N ASN A 211 26.26 29.65 -10.72
CA ASN A 211 26.42 28.63 -9.68
C ASN A 211 26.02 29.05 -8.25
N GLU A 212 25.84 30.33 -7.98
CA GLU A 212 25.80 30.88 -6.62
C GLU A 212 24.52 30.53 -5.83
N ASP A 213 23.41 30.17 -6.51
CA ASP A 213 22.13 29.89 -5.87
C ASP A 213 21.59 28.44 -6.11
N SER A 214 22.48 27.50 -6.38
CA SER A 214 22.10 26.14 -6.81
C SER A 214 21.14 25.46 -5.86
N ALA A 215 21.41 25.52 -4.56
CA ALA A 215 20.56 24.83 -3.55
C ALA A 215 19.17 25.48 -3.43
N SER A 216 19.11 26.82 -3.44
CA SER A 216 17.85 27.55 -3.34
C SER A 216 16.95 27.30 -4.56
N CYS A 217 17.52 27.40 -5.76
CA CYS A 217 16.78 27.17 -7.00
C CYS A 217 16.31 25.73 -7.14
N CYS A 218 17.15 24.77 -6.77
CA CYS A 218 16.80 23.34 -6.77
C CYS A 218 15.64 23.07 -5.79
N ASN A 219 15.74 23.60 -4.57
CA ASN A 219 14.67 23.44 -3.57
C ASN A 219 13.35 24.07 -4.02
N GLN A 220 13.38 25.26 -4.63
CA GLN A 220 12.17 25.89 -5.19
C GLN A 220 11.52 25.02 -6.28
N ALA A 221 12.31 24.35 -7.12
CA ALA A 221 11.79 23.42 -8.11
C ALA A 221 11.19 22.18 -7.46
N ILE A 222 11.85 21.60 -6.46
CA ILE A 222 11.37 20.44 -5.71
C ILE A 222 10.03 20.77 -5.05
N ASP A 223 9.95 21.86 -4.29
CA ASP A 223 8.75 22.30 -3.60
C ASP A 223 7.57 22.51 -4.57
N TYR A 224 7.84 23.12 -5.73
CA TYR A 224 6.85 23.29 -6.76
C TYR A 224 6.32 21.95 -7.29
N TYR A 225 7.20 20.99 -7.60
CA TYR A 225 6.81 19.69 -8.11
C TYR A 225 6.06 18.86 -7.05
N ILE A 226 6.45 18.95 -5.78
CA ILE A 226 5.71 18.33 -4.67
C ILE A 226 4.27 18.90 -4.64
N MET A 227 4.13 20.22 -4.68
CA MET A 227 2.80 20.85 -4.68
C MET A 227 1.98 20.50 -5.92
N GLU A 228 2.59 20.36 -7.10
CA GLU A 228 1.93 19.92 -8.33
C GLU A 228 1.38 18.48 -8.17
N CYS A 229 2.19 17.55 -7.65
CA CYS A 229 1.78 16.18 -7.38
C CYS A 229 0.67 16.12 -6.33
N ILE A 230 0.79 16.89 -5.23
CA ILE A 230 -0.22 16.96 -4.18
C ILE A 230 -1.56 17.46 -4.74
N VAL A 231 -1.56 18.53 -5.54
CA VAL A 231 -2.81 19.05 -6.14
C VAL A 231 -3.43 18.05 -7.09
N ASN A 232 -2.62 17.39 -7.92
CA ASN A 232 -3.10 16.37 -8.84
C ASN A 232 -3.77 15.20 -8.12
N GLU A 233 -3.19 14.74 -7.04
CA GLU A 233 -3.69 13.58 -6.33
C GLU A 233 -4.79 13.91 -5.33
N MET A 234 -4.64 15.00 -4.57
CA MET A 234 -5.63 15.44 -3.59
C MET A 234 -7.01 15.70 -4.21
N PHE A 235 -7.06 16.07 -5.48
CA PHE A 235 -8.31 16.38 -6.18
C PHE A 235 -8.63 15.39 -7.30
N VAL A 236 -8.10 14.17 -7.26
CA VAL A 236 -8.48 13.11 -8.19
C VAL A 236 -10.00 12.91 -8.19
N GLY A 237 -10.63 12.81 -9.36
CA GLY A 237 -12.09 12.74 -9.51
C GLY A 237 -12.85 14.08 -9.38
N HIS A 238 -12.14 15.18 -9.07
CA HIS A 238 -12.73 16.52 -8.90
C HIS A 238 -12.14 17.54 -9.90
N ASP A 239 -12.25 17.27 -11.18
CA ASP A 239 -11.58 17.98 -12.29
C ASP A 239 -11.63 19.50 -12.22
N LYS A 240 -12.80 20.07 -11.88
CA LYS A 240 -12.96 21.54 -11.82
C LYS A 240 -12.09 22.17 -10.72
N VAL A 241 -12.06 21.52 -9.55
CA VAL A 241 -11.30 22.00 -8.40
C VAL A 241 -9.81 21.79 -8.66
N GLN A 242 -9.42 20.62 -9.20
CA GLN A 242 -8.07 20.29 -9.59
C GLN A 242 -7.51 21.31 -10.59
N LYS A 243 -8.21 21.56 -11.72
CA LYS A 243 -7.81 22.53 -12.74
C LYS A 243 -7.64 23.94 -12.18
N LYS A 244 -8.55 24.38 -11.29
CA LYS A 244 -8.43 25.68 -10.63
C LYS A 244 -7.16 25.76 -9.80
N ASN A 245 -6.91 24.78 -8.92
CA ASN A 245 -5.73 24.77 -8.04
C ASN A 245 -4.42 24.67 -8.85
N LEU A 246 -4.38 23.85 -9.90
CA LEU A 246 -3.22 23.77 -10.79
C LEU A 246 -2.97 25.11 -11.51
N SER A 247 -4.02 25.79 -11.99
CA SER A 247 -3.90 27.13 -12.61
C SER A 247 -3.34 28.15 -11.62
N ASP A 248 -3.77 28.13 -10.37
CA ASP A 248 -3.27 29.05 -9.35
C ASP A 248 -1.84 28.71 -8.92
N LEU A 249 -1.46 27.44 -8.89
CA LEU A 249 -0.09 26.98 -8.67
C LEU A 249 0.82 27.40 -9.84
N TRP A 250 0.37 27.24 -11.08
CA TRP A 250 1.11 27.63 -12.28
C TRP A 250 1.46 29.11 -12.31
N LYS A 251 0.58 30.00 -11.85
CA LYS A 251 0.85 31.45 -11.73
C LYS A 251 1.98 31.75 -10.76
N LYS A 252 2.19 30.88 -9.78
CA LYS A 252 3.25 30.98 -8.74
C LYS A 252 4.51 30.16 -9.07
N GLN A 253 4.59 29.64 -10.29
CA GLN A 253 5.69 28.80 -10.74
C GLN A 253 7.04 29.51 -10.56
N PRO A 254 8.03 28.87 -9.90
CA PRO A 254 9.37 29.43 -9.73
C PRO A 254 10.06 29.73 -11.07
N LEU A 255 10.95 30.70 -11.07
CA LEU A 255 11.66 31.12 -12.29
C LEU A 255 12.41 29.96 -12.94
N ILE A 256 13.09 29.12 -12.16
CA ILE A 256 13.82 27.95 -12.65
C ILE A 256 12.90 26.96 -13.41
N VAL A 257 11.70 26.71 -12.92
CA VAL A 257 10.74 25.81 -13.56
C VAL A 257 10.22 26.42 -14.87
N ARG A 258 9.99 27.74 -14.89
CA ARG A 258 9.61 28.46 -16.12
C ARG A 258 10.71 28.45 -17.18
N MET A 259 11.96 28.60 -16.77
CA MET A 259 13.13 28.53 -17.64
C MET A 259 13.25 27.13 -18.26
N ASN A 260 13.15 26.09 -17.45
CA ASN A 260 13.17 24.71 -17.91
C ASN A 260 12.04 24.41 -18.92
N GLY A 261 10.83 24.87 -18.64
CA GLY A 261 9.70 24.74 -19.58
C GLY A 261 9.97 25.43 -20.92
N SER A 262 10.69 26.56 -20.91
CA SER A 262 11.05 27.27 -22.14
C SER A 262 12.11 26.51 -22.95
N ILE A 263 13.05 25.84 -22.29
CA ILE A 263 14.09 25.02 -22.94
C ILE A 263 13.37 23.83 -23.65
N LYS A 264 12.54 23.07 -22.93
CA LYS A 264 11.82 21.91 -23.47
C LYS A 264 10.94 22.28 -24.66
N LYS A 265 10.26 23.41 -24.60
CA LYS A 265 9.44 23.90 -25.72
C LYS A 265 10.28 24.22 -26.96
N LYS A 266 11.49 24.76 -26.81
CA LYS A 266 12.39 25.01 -27.95
C LYS A 266 12.90 23.70 -28.57
N GLU A 267 13.24 22.73 -27.74
CA GLU A 267 13.69 21.40 -28.18
C GLU A 267 12.59 20.65 -28.94
N GLU A 268 11.35 20.70 -28.43
CA GLU A 268 10.20 20.09 -29.12
C GLU A 268 9.92 20.74 -30.47
N LEU A 269 10.05 22.07 -30.56
CA LEU A 269 9.88 22.78 -31.82
C LEU A 269 11.00 22.48 -32.81
N ALA A 270 12.24 22.28 -32.34
CA ALA A 270 13.36 21.88 -33.17
C ALA A 270 13.15 20.46 -33.74
N LYS A 271 12.78 19.51 -32.90
CA LYS A 271 12.47 18.12 -33.33
C LYS A 271 11.35 18.07 -34.36
N LYS A 272 10.26 18.80 -34.16
CA LYS A 272 9.16 18.84 -35.14
C LYS A 272 9.61 19.37 -36.50
N LYS A 273 10.49 20.38 -36.51
CA LYS A 273 11.03 20.90 -37.78
C LYS A 273 11.96 19.91 -38.48
N GLU A 274 12.74 19.13 -37.72
CA GLU A 274 13.58 18.05 -38.26
C GLU A 274 12.71 16.96 -38.90
N GLU A 275 11.67 16.50 -38.18
CA GLU A 275 10.71 15.49 -38.66
C GLU A 275 9.95 15.97 -39.92
N GLU A 276 9.57 17.26 -40.00
CA GLU A 276 8.92 17.84 -41.16
C GLU A 276 9.89 17.92 -42.36
N ASN A 277 11.19 18.23 -42.15
CA ASN A 277 12.20 18.24 -43.20
C ASN A 277 12.49 16.84 -43.74
N ASP A 278 12.68 15.86 -42.85
CA ASP A 278 12.91 14.45 -43.24
C ASP A 278 11.74 13.87 -44.06
N ASN A 279 10.49 14.20 -43.65
CA ASN A 279 9.31 13.80 -44.41
C ASN A 279 9.21 14.47 -45.79
N ASN A 280 9.70 15.72 -45.92
CA ASN A 280 9.73 16.42 -47.20
C ASN A 280 10.86 15.89 -48.13
N GLU A 281 12.00 15.46 -47.58
CA GLU A 281 13.07 14.83 -48.36
C GLU A 281 12.72 13.41 -48.85
N MET A 282 11.89 12.67 -48.12
CA MET A 282 11.39 11.36 -48.54
C MET A 282 10.25 11.41 -49.58
N ALA A 283 9.72 12.58 -49.89
CA ALA A 283 8.61 12.80 -50.82
C ALA A 283 9.07 13.09 -52.27
N TRP A 284 10.37 13.04 -52.54
CA TRP A 284 11.01 13.15 -53.89
C TRP A 284 11.66 11.82 -54.27
#